data_c9f470223bc1782ed15060a42df63a27
#
_entry.id   c9f470223bc1782ed15060a42df63a27
#
_cell.length_a   1.000
_cell.length_b   1.000
_cell.length_c   1.000
_cell.angle_alpha   90.00
_cell.angle_beta   90.00
_cell.angle_gamma   90.00
#
_symmetry.space_group_name_H-M   'P 1'
#
loop_
_entity.id
_entity.type
_entity.pdbx_description
1 polymer ?
#
loop_
_entity_poly.entity_id
_entity_poly.type
_entity_poly.pdbx_seq_one_letter_code
_entity_poly.pdbx_strand_id
1 'polypeptide(L)'
;PHKSEVIDGSNVKIKMSPPKFCDKPVNVYGFKGRHVDSGAQHFVVPVDSFSKINALCLAKKIRYSKHFSPKGINVNFFKKIGSNSIQVLTYEKGVERIMLSCGSGSVASAFYASILTEIGSGVIIQVSGGSLSLDFDSDWKNVWLSGAAILLFNSSLLIEDLQ
;
A
#
# COMPACT_ATOMS: atom_id res chain seq x y z
N PRO A 1 -16.50 1.23 -8.92
CA PRO A 1 -16.63 2.46 -8.13
C PRO A 1 -16.31 2.19 -6.67
N HIS A 2 -15.44 3.00 -6.04
CA HIS A 2 -15.18 2.94 -4.61
C HIS A 2 -16.16 3.86 -3.88
N LYS A 3 -16.69 3.40 -2.74
CA LYS A 3 -17.43 4.27 -1.84
C LYS A 3 -16.44 5.23 -1.18
N SER A 4 -16.72 6.52 -1.20
CA SER A 4 -15.91 7.55 -0.56
C SER A 4 -16.79 8.51 0.24
N GLU A 5 -16.21 9.09 1.28
CA GLU A 5 -16.86 10.07 2.15
C GLU A 5 -15.89 11.22 2.42
N VAL A 6 -16.37 12.44 2.36
CA VAL A 6 -15.63 13.61 2.83
C VAL A 6 -15.85 13.69 4.35
N ILE A 7 -14.73 13.65 5.11
CA ILE A 7 -14.78 13.75 6.57
C ILE A 7 -14.89 15.22 6.99
N ASP A 8 -14.05 16.04 6.37
CA ASP A 8 -14.03 17.50 6.54
C ASP A 8 -13.48 18.15 5.27
N GLY A 9 -13.29 19.46 5.26
CA GLY A 9 -12.86 20.21 4.07
C GLY A 9 -11.51 19.78 3.46
N SER A 10 -10.74 18.94 4.14
CA SER A 10 -9.39 18.52 3.70
C SER A 10 -9.12 17.03 3.87
N ASN A 11 -10.03 16.26 4.48
CA ASN A 11 -9.85 14.84 4.72
C ASN A 11 -10.97 14.04 4.06
N VAL A 12 -10.56 12.96 3.40
CA VAL A 12 -11.47 12.00 2.77
C VAL A 12 -11.18 10.60 3.27
N LYS A 13 -12.19 9.74 3.25
CA LYS A 13 -12.00 8.31 3.41
C LYS A 13 -12.59 7.53 2.24
N ILE A 14 -11.93 6.44 1.88
CA ILE A 14 -12.27 5.61 0.74
C ILE A 14 -12.38 4.17 1.21
N LYS A 15 -13.47 3.50 0.83
CA LYS A 15 -13.62 2.06 1.08
C LYS A 15 -12.69 1.30 0.17
N MET A 16 -11.79 0.52 0.76
CA MET A 16 -10.80 -0.29 0.06
C MET A 16 -11.29 -1.72 -0.13
N SER A 17 -10.69 -2.42 -1.08
CA SER A 17 -10.93 -3.85 -1.25
C SER A 17 -10.37 -4.63 -0.06
N PRO A 18 -11.10 -5.64 0.47
CA PRO A 18 -10.61 -6.54 1.49
C PRO A 18 -9.28 -7.19 1.06
N PRO A 19 -8.22 -7.09 1.85
CA PRO A 19 -6.95 -7.71 1.51
C PRO A 19 -7.00 -9.22 1.78
N LYS A 20 -6.24 -9.97 0.98
CA LYS A 20 -6.05 -11.41 1.18
C LYS A 20 -4.65 -11.85 0.81
N PHE A 21 -4.15 -12.89 1.45
CA PHE A 21 -2.92 -13.53 1.02
C PHE A 21 -3.16 -14.41 -0.22
N CYS A 22 -2.26 -14.32 -1.19
CA CYS A 22 -2.31 -15.13 -2.39
C CYS A 22 -1.50 -16.42 -2.26
N ASP A 23 -0.50 -16.44 -1.37
CA ASP A 23 0.40 -17.59 -1.16
C ASP A 23 0.93 -17.65 0.29
N LYS A 24 1.81 -18.63 0.55
CA LYS A 24 2.61 -18.70 1.78
C LYS A 24 3.76 -17.69 1.72
N PRO A 25 4.37 -17.32 2.88
CA PRO A 25 5.56 -16.49 2.87
C PRO A 25 6.68 -17.09 2.01
N VAL A 26 7.29 -16.28 1.14
CA VAL A 26 8.40 -16.69 0.27
C VAL A 26 9.62 -15.81 0.50
N ASN A 27 10.79 -16.34 0.17
CA ASN A 27 12.05 -15.60 0.19
C ASN A 27 12.42 -15.20 -1.24
N VAL A 28 12.58 -13.91 -1.47
CA VAL A 28 13.01 -13.37 -2.77
C VAL A 28 14.23 -12.48 -2.53
N TYR A 29 15.37 -12.87 -3.08
CA TYR A 29 16.67 -12.19 -2.89
C TYR A 29 17.07 -11.98 -1.41
N GLY A 30 16.81 -12.97 -0.55
CA GLY A 30 17.16 -12.93 0.87
C GLY A 30 16.11 -12.25 1.76
N PHE A 31 15.03 -11.72 1.20
CA PHE A 31 13.97 -11.05 1.92
C PHE A 31 12.70 -11.89 1.97
N LYS A 32 12.28 -12.24 3.19
CA LYS A 32 11.03 -12.98 3.43
C LYS A 32 9.86 -12.01 3.38
N GLY A 33 8.96 -12.25 2.45
CA GLY A 33 7.76 -11.43 2.27
C GLY A 33 6.53 -12.27 1.95
N ARG A 34 5.43 -11.60 1.71
CA ARG A 34 4.15 -12.21 1.38
C ARG A 34 3.46 -11.51 0.23
N HIS A 35 2.85 -12.29 -0.64
CA HIS A 35 2.01 -11.78 -1.72
C HIS A 35 0.63 -11.49 -1.19
N VAL A 36 0.18 -10.24 -1.32
CA VAL A 36 -1.11 -9.74 -0.85
C VAL A 36 -1.85 -9.13 -2.02
N ASP A 37 -3.12 -9.49 -2.18
CA ASP A 37 -4.08 -8.81 -3.05
C ASP A 37 -4.94 -7.90 -2.18
N SER A 38 -4.87 -6.61 -2.42
CA SER A 38 -5.66 -5.55 -1.78
C SER A 38 -6.40 -4.67 -2.81
N GLY A 39 -6.81 -5.29 -3.93
CA GLY A 39 -7.31 -4.63 -5.13
C GLY A 39 -6.23 -4.40 -6.18
N ALA A 40 -4.97 -4.58 -5.79
CA ALA A 40 -3.79 -4.71 -6.63
C ALA A 40 -2.82 -5.70 -6.00
N GLN A 41 -1.92 -6.25 -6.81
CA GLN A 41 -0.98 -7.28 -6.37
C GLN A 41 0.26 -6.64 -5.75
N HIS A 42 0.58 -7.01 -4.51
CA HIS A 42 1.69 -6.48 -3.73
C HIS A 42 2.54 -7.59 -3.13
N PHE A 43 3.86 -7.52 -3.28
CA PHE A 43 4.78 -8.29 -2.47
C PHE A 43 5.24 -7.43 -1.30
N VAL A 44 4.86 -7.84 -0.10
CA VAL A 44 5.03 -7.05 1.14
C VAL A 44 6.14 -7.67 1.97
N VAL A 45 7.14 -6.86 2.31
CA VAL A 45 8.37 -7.27 3.00
C VAL A 45 8.54 -6.47 4.29
N PRO A 46 8.53 -7.11 5.48
CA PRO A 46 8.92 -6.46 6.72
C PRO A 46 10.42 -6.19 6.73
N VAL A 47 10.82 -5.02 7.23
CA VAL A 47 12.22 -4.63 7.40
C VAL A 47 12.43 -3.94 8.74
N ASP A 48 13.61 -4.13 9.35
CA ASP A 48 13.94 -3.46 10.61
C ASP A 48 14.27 -1.98 10.39
N SER A 49 14.90 -1.66 9.26
CA SER A 49 15.29 -0.28 8.92
C SER A 49 15.44 -0.08 7.43
N PHE A 50 14.93 1.04 6.93
CA PHE A 50 15.12 1.43 5.53
C PHE A 50 16.56 1.85 5.20
N SER A 51 17.33 2.31 6.19
CA SER A 51 18.75 2.67 5.99
C SER A 51 19.65 1.46 5.71
N LYS A 52 19.21 0.26 6.09
CA LYS A 52 19.94 -1.00 5.86
C LYS A 52 19.69 -1.62 4.49
N ILE A 53 18.79 -1.05 3.70
CA ILE A 53 18.43 -1.56 2.37
C ILE A 53 18.54 -0.44 1.32
N ASN A 54 18.99 -0.80 0.13
CA ASN A 54 18.76 0.05 -1.04
C ASN A 54 17.36 -0.28 -1.59
N ALA A 55 16.33 0.36 -1.02
CA ALA A 55 14.93 0.03 -1.30
C ALA A 55 14.59 0.09 -2.79
N LEU A 56 15.09 1.09 -3.52
CA LEU A 56 14.85 1.24 -4.95
C LEU A 56 15.45 0.09 -5.76
N CYS A 57 16.74 -0.21 -5.52
CA CYS A 57 17.44 -1.28 -6.23
C CYS A 57 16.83 -2.65 -5.93
N LEU A 58 16.55 -2.92 -4.64
CA LEU A 58 15.97 -4.18 -4.20
C LEU A 58 14.55 -4.37 -4.74
N ALA A 59 13.70 -3.34 -4.66
CA ALA A 59 12.34 -3.39 -5.19
C ALA A 59 12.34 -3.69 -6.68
N LYS A 60 13.20 -3.03 -7.46
CA LYS A 60 13.35 -3.28 -8.88
C LYS A 60 13.74 -4.74 -9.18
N LYS A 61 14.71 -5.30 -8.42
CA LYS A 61 15.09 -6.72 -8.56
C LYS A 61 13.93 -7.66 -8.24
N ILE A 62 13.20 -7.42 -7.15
CA ILE A 62 12.02 -8.22 -6.76
C ILE A 62 10.94 -8.11 -7.84
N ARG A 63 10.60 -6.91 -8.27
CA ARG A 63 9.60 -6.60 -9.28
C ARG A 63 9.77 -7.41 -10.57
N TYR A 64 11.02 -7.57 -11.02
CA TYR A 64 11.39 -8.29 -12.24
C TYR A 64 11.92 -9.70 -12.01
N SER A 65 11.79 -10.23 -10.79
CA SER A 65 12.25 -11.57 -10.47
C SER A 65 11.49 -12.65 -11.25
N LYS A 66 12.12 -13.79 -11.45
CA LYS A 66 11.47 -14.97 -12.06
C LYS A 66 10.21 -15.39 -11.28
N HIS A 67 10.19 -15.13 -9.97
CA HIS A 67 9.07 -15.47 -9.10
C HIS A 67 7.78 -14.74 -9.50
N PHE A 68 7.89 -13.48 -9.95
CA PHE A 68 6.73 -12.66 -10.34
C PHE A 68 6.59 -12.46 -11.86
N SER A 69 7.49 -13.05 -12.65
CA SER A 69 7.45 -13.00 -14.13
C SER A 69 6.23 -13.78 -14.67
N PRO A 70 5.65 -13.38 -15.82
CA PRO A 70 5.95 -12.16 -16.61
C PRO A 70 5.23 -10.91 -16.11
N LYS A 71 4.19 -11.06 -15.27
CA LYS A 71 3.30 -9.95 -14.86
C LYS A 71 4.00 -8.91 -13.99
N GLY A 72 4.97 -9.34 -13.19
CA GLY A 72 5.60 -8.55 -12.15
C GLY A 72 4.61 -8.10 -11.06
N ILE A 73 5.12 -7.40 -10.04
CA ILE A 73 4.35 -7.09 -8.83
C ILE A 73 4.75 -5.69 -8.31
N ASN A 74 3.85 -5.03 -7.56
CA ASN A 74 4.22 -3.90 -6.71
C ASN A 74 5.02 -4.41 -5.52
N VAL A 75 6.03 -3.67 -5.07
CA VAL A 75 6.86 -4.08 -3.93
C VAL A 75 6.73 -3.08 -2.80
N ASN A 76 6.36 -3.58 -1.63
CA ASN A 76 6.21 -2.78 -0.44
C ASN A 76 7.20 -3.22 0.62
N PHE A 77 7.91 -2.26 1.21
CA PHE A 77 8.66 -2.46 2.44
C PHE A 77 7.94 -1.75 3.57
N PHE A 78 7.83 -2.40 4.73
CA PHE A 78 7.27 -1.75 5.91
C PHE A 78 8.07 -2.04 7.16
N LYS A 79 8.00 -1.14 8.13
CA LYS A 79 8.49 -1.32 9.50
C LYS A 79 7.50 -0.75 10.50
N LYS A 80 7.41 -1.35 11.68
CA LYS A 80 6.69 -0.78 12.82
C LYS A 80 7.48 0.40 13.38
N ILE A 81 6.81 1.52 13.67
CA ILE A 81 7.43 2.75 14.17
C ILE A 81 6.82 3.25 15.48
N GLY A 82 5.74 2.63 15.94
CA GLY A 82 5.05 2.96 17.19
C GLY A 82 4.11 1.84 17.59
N SER A 83 3.34 2.02 18.66
CA SER A 83 2.38 1.02 19.16
C SER A 83 1.36 0.62 18.09
N ASN A 84 0.76 1.59 17.42
CA ASN A 84 -0.21 1.39 16.33
C ASN A 84 0.16 2.23 15.09
N SER A 85 1.43 2.15 14.68
CA SER A 85 1.90 2.87 13.49
C SER A 85 3.00 2.11 12.76
N ILE A 86 2.94 2.20 11.42
CA ILE A 86 3.94 1.63 10.50
C ILE A 86 4.42 2.69 9.52
N GLN A 87 5.62 2.51 9.01
CA GLN A 87 6.14 3.26 7.88
C GLN A 87 6.21 2.36 6.66
N VAL A 88 5.77 2.86 5.50
CA VAL A 88 5.68 2.09 4.25
C VAL A 88 6.38 2.81 3.11
N LEU A 89 7.15 2.07 2.32
CA LEU A 89 7.66 2.48 1.02
C LEU A 89 7.08 1.55 -0.05
N THR A 90 6.51 2.11 -1.11
CA THR A 90 5.96 1.34 -2.23
C THR A 90 6.69 1.66 -3.53
N TYR A 91 7.23 0.62 -4.17
CA TYR A 91 7.70 0.66 -5.56
C TYR A 91 6.56 0.16 -6.46
N GLU A 92 6.08 1.03 -7.34
CA GLU A 92 4.86 0.76 -8.11
C GLU A 92 5.16 0.23 -9.50
N LYS A 93 4.51 -0.87 -9.82
CA LYS A 93 4.53 -1.51 -11.13
C LYS A 93 3.89 -0.60 -12.20
N GLY A 94 4.60 -0.37 -13.30
CA GLY A 94 4.15 0.48 -14.39
C GLY A 94 4.61 1.93 -14.25
N VAL A 95 4.78 2.42 -13.02
CA VAL A 95 5.42 3.73 -12.74
C VAL A 95 6.93 3.58 -12.56
N GLU A 96 7.35 2.42 -12.05
CA GLU A 96 8.75 1.96 -11.90
C GLU A 96 9.61 2.88 -11.01
N ARG A 97 9.01 3.40 -9.94
CA ARG A 97 9.69 4.24 -8.92
C ARG A 97 9.03 4.09 -7.55
N ILE A 98 9.72 4.57 -6.52
CA ILE A 98 9.13 4.72 -5.18
C ILE A 98 8.09 5.84 -5.24
N MET A 99 6.88 5.54 -4.78
CA MET A 99 5.75 6.45 -4.79
C MET A 99 5.69 7.28 -3.51
N LEU A 100 5.12 8.47 -3.61
CA LEU A 100 4.80 9.30 -2.44
C LEU A 100 3.74 8.64 -1.57
N SER A 101 2.75 7.99 -2.20
CA SER A 101 1.69 7.22 -1.55
C SER A 101 1.14 6.16 -2.50
N CYS A 102 0.67 5.05 -1.94
CA CYS A 102 -0.07 4.00 -2.67
C CYS A 102 -1.12 3.41 -1.71
N GLY A 103 -2.40 3.69 -1.98
CA GLY A 103 -3.50 3.27 -1.09
C GLY A 103 -3.59 1.76 -0.93
N SER A 104 -3.59 0.98 -2.03
CA SER A 104 -3.62 -0.49 -1.97
C SER A 104 -2.36 -1.07 -1.33
N GLY A 105 -1.18 -0.48 -1.58
CA GLY A 105 0.07 -0.86 -0.94
C GLY A 105 0.07 -0.60 0.57
N SER A 106 -0.55 0.48 1.02
CA SER A 106 -0.74 0.79 2.44
C SER A 106 -1.63 -0.24 3.12
N VAL A 107 -2.76 -0.60 2.50
CA VAL A 107 -3.66 -1.66 2.99
C VAL A 107 -2.94 -3.02 3.06
N ALA A 108 -2.25 -3.42 1.98
CA ALA A 108 -1.49 -4.67 1.94
C ALA A 108 -0.42 -4.75 3.05
N SER A 109 0.27 -3.63 3.28
CA SER A 109 1.32 -3.54 4.31
C SER A 109 0.75 -3.61 5.73
N ALA A 110 -0.34 -2.89 6.00
CA ALA A 110 -1.01 -2.94 7.30
C ALA A 110 -1.62 -4.33 7.57
N PHE A 111 -2.20 -4.97 6.55
CA PHE A 111 -2.72 -6.33 6.67
C PHE A 111 -1.64 -7.34 7.06
N TYR A 112 -0.47 -7.29 6.44
CA TYR A 112 0.60 -8.19 6.82
C TYR A 112 1.22 -7.81 8.17
N ALA A 113 1.34 -6.51 8.45
CA ALA A 113 1.84 -6.03 9.74
C ALA A 113 0.94 -6.44 10.91
N SER A 114 -0.40 -6.45 10.77
CA SER A 114 -1.32 -6.87 11.83
C SER A 114 -1.14 -8.33 12.28
N ILE A 115 -0.59 -9.17 11.39
CA ILE A 115 -0.31 -10.58 11.69
C ILE A 115 1.07 -10.76 12.34
N LEU A 116 2.03 -9.91 11.98
CA LEU A 116 3.39 -10.00 12.50
C LEU A 116 3.62 -9.18 13.78
N THR A 117 2.74 -8.22 14.02
CA THR A 117 2.86 -7.27 15.13
C THR A 117 1.49 -6.98 15.73
N GLU A 118 1.45 -6.36 16.89
CA GLU A 118 0.19 -6.04 17.58
C GLU A 118 -0.41 -4.70 17.12
N ILE A 119 -0.48 -4.44 15.81
CA ILE A 119 -1.22 -3.26 15.31
C ILE A 119 -2.71 -3.60 15.13
N GLY A 120 -3.57 -2.66 15.47
CA GLY A 120 -5.02 -2.76 15.35
C GLY A 120 -5.62 -1.73 14.39
N SER A 121 -6.94 -1.69 14.32
CA SER A 121 -7.69 -0.67 13.57
C SER A 121 -7.33 0.75 14.05
N GLY A 122 -7.47 1.73 13.16
CA GLY A 122 -6.97 3.09 13.38
C GLY A 122 -5.45 3.19 13.25
N VAL A 123 -4.80 2.22 12.56
CA VAL A 123 -3.35 2.25 12.36
C VAL A 123 -2.93 3.45 11.51
N ILE A 124 -1.92 4.16 11.99
CA ILE A 124 -1.30 5.26 11.25
C ILE A 124 -0.21 4.71 10.33
N ILE A 125 -0.30 5.08 9.06
CA ILE A 125 0.64 4.65 8.02
C ILE A 125 1.41 5.87 7.52
N GLN A 126 2.70 5.93 7.86
CA GLN A 126 3.61 6.94 7.36
C GLN A 126 4.12 6.54 5.98
N VAL A 127 3.86 7.36 4.99
CA VAL A 127 4.37 7.22 3.62
C VAL A 127 5.22 8.45 3.26
N SER A 128 5.96 8.41 2.15
CA SER A 128 6.80 9.53 1.73
C SER A 128 6.02 10.83 1.49
N GLY A 129 4.74 10.73 1.11
CA GLY A 129 3.86 11.88 0.86
C GLY A 129 3.07 12.37 2.07
N GLY A 130 3.20 11.74 3.25
CA GLY A 130 2.45 12.14 4.45
C GLY A 130 1.98 10.97 5.29
N SER A 131 0.85 11.16 5.97
CA SER A 131 0.24 10.16 6.86
C SER A 131 -1.13 9.76 6.36
N LEU A 132 -1.42 8.47 6.45
CA LEU A 132 -2.74 7.89 6.21
C LEU A 132 -3.21 7.20 7.48
N SER A 133 -4.53 7.07 7.66
CA SER A 133 -5.15 6.26 8.71
C SER A 133 -5.92 5.11 8.06
N LEU A 134 -5.85 3.93 8.67
CA LEU A 134 -6.55 2.76 8.17
C LEU A 134 -7.41 2.14 9.27
N ASP A 135 -8.72 2.14 9.04
CA ASP A 135 -9.71 1.49 9.87
C ASP A 135 -10.17 0.17 9.23
N PHE A 136 -10.27 -0.89 10.02
CA PHE A 136 -10.72 -2.19 9.56
C PHE A 136 -11.40 -2.98 10.68
N ASP A 137 -12.31 -3.87 10.31
CA ASP A 137 -12.90 -4.85 11.22
C ASP A 137 -11.99 -6.08 11.42
N SER A 138 -12.34 -6.92 12.39
CA SER A 138 -11.53 -8.09 12.77
C SER A 138 -11.28 -9.08 11.64
N ASP A 139 -12.17 -9.15 10.67
CA ASP A 139 -12.08 -10.05 9.50
C ASP A 139 -11.69 -9.33 8.20
N TRP A 140 -11.29 -8.05 8.27
CA TRP A 140 -10.83 -7.23 7.14
C TRP A 140 -11.83 -7.08 5.98
N LYS A 141 -13.14 -7.24 6.25
CA LYS A 141 -14.18 -7.05 5.23
C LYS A 141 -14.54 -5.59 5.02
N ASN A 142 -14.46 -4.79 6.07
CA ASN A 142 -14.72 -3.36 6.02
C ASN A 142 -13.42 -2.61 6.27
N VAL A 143 -12.77 -2.19 5.18
CA VAL A 143 -11.49 -1.50 5.21
C VAL A 143 -11.68 -0.09 4.67
N TRP A 144 -11.28 0.91 5.46
CA TRP A 144 -11.38 2.32 5.13
C TRP A 144 -10.04 3.01 5.27
N LEU A 145 -9.57 3.58 4.17
CA LEU A 145 -8.34 4.37 4.14
C LEU A 145 -8.70 5.84 4.16
N SER A 146 -8.15 6.58 5.12
CA SER A 146 -8.35 8.01 5.28
C SER A 146 -7.06 8.78 5.07
N GLY A 147 -7.16 9.98 4.53
CA GLY A 147 -6.02 10.86 4.33
C GLY A 147 -6.43 12.23 3.81
N ALA A 148 -5.46 13.14 3.77
CA ALA A 148 -5.66 14.48 3.24
C ALA A 148 -5.90 14.45 1.73
N ALA A 149 -6.82 15.29 1.26
CA ALA A 149 -7.11 15.52 -0.15
C ALA A 149 -7.30 17.01 -0.40
N ILE A 150 -6.73 17.49 -1.49
CA ILE A 150 -6.81 18.91 -1.87
C ILE A 150 -7.40 18.99 -3.28
N LEU A 151 -8.46 19.79 -3.44
CA LEU A 151 -8.97 20.14 -4.76
C LEU A 151 -8.00 21.13 -5.43
N LEU A 152 -7.32 20.68 -6.46
CA LEU A 152 -6.33 21.49 -7.17
C LEU A 152 -6.97 22.41 -8.22
N PHE A 153 -7.96 21.90 -8.97
CA PHE A 153 -8.66 22.66 -9.99
C PHE A 153 -9.97 21.95 -10.41
N ASN A 154 -10.86 22.70 -11.06
CA ASN A 154 -12.01 22.20 -11.79
C ASN A 154 -11.77 22.39 -13.29
N SER A 155 -12.17 21.43 -14.11
CA SER A 155 -12.12 21.53 -15.57
C SER A 155 -13.36 20.92 -16.20
N SER A 156 -13.66 21.35 -17.44
CA SER A 156 -14.72 20.74 -18.26
C SER A 156 -14.08 20.09 -19.49
N LEU A 157 -14.53 18.88 -19.82
CA LEU A 157 -14.11 18.14 -21.00
C LEU A 157 -15.26 18.08 -21.98
N LEU A 158 -15.05 18.46 -23.24
CA LEU A 158 -15.97 18.20 -24.33
C LEU A 158 -15.82 16.75 -24.76
N ILE A 159 -16.92 15.98 -24.73
CA ILE A 159 -16.90 14.51 -24.98
C ILE A 159 -17.03 14.19 -26.48
N GLU A 160 -17.21 15.19 -27.37
CA GLU A 160 -17.46 15.00 -28.79
C GLU A 160 -16.32 14.30 -29.56
N ASP A 161 -15.12 14.24 -28.99
CA ASP A 161 -13.91 13.67 -29.62
C ASP A 161 -13.50 12.27 -29.05
N LEU A 162 -14.36 11.60 -28.31
CA LEU A 162 -14.08 10.28 -27.70
C LEU A 162 -14.75 9.11 -28.45
N GLN A 163 -14.85 9.18 -29.79
CA GLN A 163 -15.28 8.06 -30.64
C GLN A 163 -14.12 7.26 -31.18
#